data_7e02d1c1460da60da20e82cb8a7c5ea2
#
_entry.id   7e02d1c1460da60da20e82cb8a7c5ea2
#
_cell.length_a   1.000
_cell.length_b   1.000
_cell.length_c   1.000
_cell.angle_alpha   90.00
_cell.angle_beta   90.00
_cell.angle_gamma   90.00
#
_symmetry.space_group_name_H-M   'P 1'
#
loop_
_entity.id
_entity.type
_entity.pdbx_description
1 polymer ?
#
loop_
_entity_poly.entity_id
_entity_poly.type
_entity_poly.pdbx_seq_one_letter_code
_entity_poly.pdbx_strand_id
1 'polypeptide(L)'
;LAEVLKERAEILIADPCHIGNPRINAFLCKAYREITTYTPKIWAWMYRSTDRQDFSQPLPFIAKTEDAVADLLNKFKPDLVVNTYPLYPYMVERQFSTEPRIPIVTIITDSIEINAAWTRSPSDYFLITDDHTREGLITRNLPKEKMNITGFPVSPRFERLEKVSPDDPLNPFRILFFPTARSPHVTNIIKAALSHENHITVVLGRNVRRLYRKVQSLKESFPGRIYIKGWTRKVPELLSSHHLVIGKAGGATVHEAIAAQCPMLVHHIVPGQEEGNIELLDRFQTGSLATSAKTIRESISNLLADDAALWREQKKRLSQHARPSAARDAANFILSKVKPS
;
A
#
# COMPACT_ATOMS: atom_id res chain seq x y z
N LEU A 1 -5.37 -8.96 -6.90
CA LEU A 1 -5.20 -10.41 -6.77
C LEU A 1 -6.49 -11.15 -7.10
N ALA A 2 -7.61 -10.90 -6.41
CA ALA A 2 -8.89 -11.57 -6.66
C ALA A 2 -9.36 -11.48 -8.12
N GLU A 3 -9.08 -10.38 -8.82
CA GLU A 3 -9.38 -10.20 -10.24
C GLU A 3 -8.68 -11.26 -11.11
N VAL A 4 -7.42 -11.58 -10.79
CA VAL A 4 -6.65 -12.60 -11.50
C VAL A 4 -7.08 -14.03 -11.12
N LEU A 5 -7.34 -14.27 -9.84
CA LEU A 5 -7.74 -15.59 -9.37
C LEU A 5 -9.12 -16.03 -9.86
N LYS A 6 -10.08 -15.08 -10.00
CA LYS A 6 -11.46 -15.36 -10.48
C LYS A 6 -11.54 -16.01 -11.85
N GLU A 7 -10.51 -15.89 -12.66
CA GLU A 7 -10.44 -16.53 -13.96
C GLU A 7 -10.17 -18.05 -13.87
N ARG A 8 -9.70 -18.54 -12.69
CA ARG A 8 -9.17 -19.91 -12.51
C ARG A 8 -9.68 -20.63 -11.27
N ALA A 9 -10.40 -19.96 -10.38
CA ALA A 9 -10.92 -20.51 -9.14
C ALA A 9 -12.19 -19.79 -8.68
N GLU A 10 -13.05 -20.47 -7.92
CA GLU A 10 -14.11 -19.83 -7.18
C GLU A 10 -13.54 -19.07 -5.98
N ILE A 11 -13.94 -17.80 -5.80
CA ILE A 11 -13.35 -16.91 -4.79
C ILE A 11 -14.40 -16.24 -3.95
N LEU A 12 -14.27 -16.40 -2.64
CA LEU A 12 -14.98 -15.62 -1.65
C LEU A 12 -14.06 -14.53 -1.07
N ILE A 13 -14.44 -13.25 -1.21
CA ILE A 13 -13.76 -12.12 -0.57
C ILE A 13 -14.58 -11.72 0.64
N ALA A 14 -13.98 -11.74 1.82
CA ALA A 14 -14.65 -11.43 3.07
C ALA A 14 -13.81 -10.50 3.96
N ASP A 15 -14.49 -9.68 4.76
CA ASP A 15 -13.92 -8.95 5.90
C ASP A 15 -14.60 -9.46 7.18
N PRO A 16 -14.02 -10.46 7.87
CA PRO A 16 -14.61 -11.05 9.07
C PRO A 16 -14.87 -10.03 10.18
N CYS A 17 -14.02 -9.01 10.34
CA CYS A 17 -14.25 -7.94 11.32
C CYS A 17 -15.52 -7.15 11.01
N HIS A 18 -15.77 -6.88 9.74
CA HIS A 18 -16.98 -6.18 9.32
C HIS A 18 -18.22 -7.07 9.44
N ILE A 19 -18.11 -8.35 9.08
CA ILE A 19 -19.21 -9.32 9.15
C ILE A 19 -19.62 -9.60 10.60
N GLY A 20 -18.65 -9.89 11.46
CA GLY A 20 -18.89 -10.26 12.86
C GLY A 20 -19.40 -9.10 13.72
N ASN A 21 -18.87 -7.90 13.51
CA ASN A 21 -19.29 -6.73 14.28
C ASN A 21 -19.16 -5.42 13.50
N PRO A 22 -20.10 -5.08 12.59
CA PRO A 22 -20.03 -3.89 11.72
C PRO A 22 -19.87 -2.57 12.49
N ARG A 23 -20.54 -2.44 13.65
CA ARG A 23 -20.52 -1.23 14.47
C ARG A 23 -19.17 -1.03 15.15
N ILE A 24 -18.59 -2.07 15.74
CA ILE A 24 -17.26 -2.02 16.36
C ILE A 24 -16.21 -1.79 15.28
N ASN A 25 -16.28 -2.48 14.16
CA ASN A 25 -15.35 -2.26 13.04
C ASN A 25 -15.39 -0.80 12.55
N ALA A 26 -16.57 -0.25 12.34
CA ALA A 26 -16.71 1.16 11.95
C ALA A 26 -16.13 2.12 12.99
N PHE A 27 -16.34 1.86 14.29
CA PHE A 27 -15.75 2.63 15.38
C PHE A 27 -14.22 2.52 15.39
N LEU A 28 -13.67 1.31 15.30
CA LEU A 28 -12.22 1.09 15.26
C LEU A 28 -11.56 1.76 14.04
N CYS A 29 -12.18 1.65 12.87
CA CYS A 29 -11.70 2.34 11.66
C CYS A 29 -11.75 3.87 11.80
N LYS A 30 -12.75 4.41 12.52
CA LYS A 30 -12.82 5.85 12.82
C LYS A 30 -11.74 6.23 13.83
N ALA A 31 -11.62 5.50 14.93
CA ALA A 31 -10.61 5.72 15.97
C ALA A 31 -9.18 5.67 15.38
N TYR A 32 -8.88 4.65 14.58
CA TYR A 32 -7.63 4.55 13.84
C TYR A 32 -7.31 5.83 13.03
N ARG A 33 -8.27 6.31 12.24
CA ARG A 33 -8.09 7.52 11.44
C ARG A 33 -7.88 8.77 12.29
N GLU A 34 -8.58 8.90 13.40
CA GLU A 34 -8.43 10.04 14.32
C GLU A 34 -7.05 9.99 15.03
N ILE A 35 -6.68 8.83 15.58
CA ILE A 35 -5.42 8.64 16.32
C ILE A 35 -4.23 8.87 15.39
N THR A 36 -4.22 8.25 14.21
CA THR A 36 -3.11 8.42 13.24
C THR A 36 -2.99 9.84 12.72
N THR A 37 -4.08 10.61 12.73
CA THR A 37 -4.10 12.00 12.25
C THR A 37 -3.70 13.00 13.32
N TYR A 38 -4.22 12.86 14.55
CA TYR A 38 -4.07 13.88 15.60
C TYR A 38 -3.02 13.52 16.65
N THR A 39 -2.80 12.23 16.88
CA THR A 39 -1.89 11.73 17.92
C THR A 39 -0.98 10.61 17.36
N PRO A 40 -0.23 10.87 16.27
CA PRO A 40 0.55 9.82 15.58
C PRO A 40 1.60 9.15 16.48
N LYS A 41 2.12 9.86 17.51
CA LYS A 41 3.05 9.31 18.50
C LYS A 41 2.38 8.24 19.38
N ILE A 42 1.11 8.45 19.76
CA ILE A 42 0.33 7.46 20.54
C ILE A 42 0.09 6.23 19.65
N TRP A 43 -0.26 6.43 18.37
CA TRP A 43 -0.38 5.33 17.44
C TRP A 43 0.91 4.51 17.32
N ALA A 44 2.05 5.16 17.12
CA ALA A 44 3.34 4.49 17.03
C ALA A 44 3.65 3.65 18.27
N TRP A 45 3.35 4.18 19.47
CA TRP A 45 3.50 3.43 20.72
C TRP A 45 2.55 2.22 20.78
N MET A 46 1.28 2.39 20.46
CA MET A 46 0.30 1.31 20.38
C MET A 46 0.73 0.24 19.37
N TYR A 47 1.13 0.64 18.17
CA TYR A 47 1.57 -0.28 17.11
C TYR A 47 2.79 -1.11 17.57
N ARG A 48 3.79 -0.48 18.16
CA ARG A 48 4.97 -1.20 18.71
C ARG A 48 4.61 -2.09 19.90
N SER A 49 3.61 -1.74 20.70
CA SER A 49 3.17 -2.59 21.82
C SER A 49 2.56 -3.92 21.33
N THR A 50 1.97 -3.95 20.12
CA THR A 50 1.44 -5.18 19.54
C THR A 50 2.52 -6.19 19.17
N ASP A 51 3.79 -5.77 19.01
CA ASP A 51 4.93 -6.69 18.81
C ASP A 51 5.13 -7.67 19.96
N ARG A 52 4.66 -7.33 21.16
CA ARG A 52 4.78 -8.16 22.36
C ARG A 52 3.54 -9.01 22.64
N GLN A 53 2.45 -8.75 21.93
CA GLN A 53 1.18 -9.41 22.18
C GLN A 53 1.17 -10.83 21.58
N ASP A 54 0.66 -11.79 22.35
CA ASP A 54 0.36 -13.13 21.88
C ASP A 54 -1.05 -13.16 21.29
N PHE A 55 -1.17 -13.46 20.01
CA PHE A 55 -2.44 -13.58 19.29
C PHE A 55 -2.88 -15.04 19.14
N SER A 56 -2.15 -16.01 19.69
CA SER A 56 -2.54 -17.43 19.66
C SER A 56 -3.81 -17.66 20.49
N GLN A 57 -4.01 -16.88 21.55
CA GLN A 57 -5.17 -16.96 22.40
C GLN A 57 -6.35 -16.11 21.87
N PRO A 58 -7.59 -16.57 22.06
CA PRO A 58 -8.78 -15.80 21.70
C PRO A 58 -8.83 -14.45 22.42
N LEU A 59 -9.17 -13.39 21.70
CA LEU A 59 -9.37 -12.06 22.27
C LEU A 59 -10.87 -11.84 22.49
N PRO A 60 -11.34 -11.62 23.73
CA PRO A 60 -12.76 -11.57 24.05
C PRO A 60 -13.58 -10.56 23.24
N PHE A 61 -12.95 -9.42 22.90
CA PHE A 61 -13.62 -8.34 22.14
C PHE A 61 -13.77 -8.62 20.63
N ILE A 62 -13.14 -9.69 20.12
CA ILE A 62 -13.26 -10.11 18.71
C ILE A 62 -13.92 -11.48 18.53
N ALA A 63 -14.55 -12.04 19.57
CA ALA A 63 -15.21 -13.34 19.50
C ALA A 63 -16.20 -13.45 18.32
N LYS A 64 -17.03 -12.42 18.09
CA LYS A 64 -17.94 -12.39 16.92
C LYS A 64 -17.21 -12.38 15.58
N THR A 65 -15.96 -11.93 15.53
CA THR A 65 -15.13 -12.01 14.31
C THR A 65 -14.67 -13.45 14.11
N GLU A 66 -14.36 -14.17 15.19
CA GLU A 66 -14.02 -15.59 15.13
C GLU A 66 -15.22 -16.44 14.69
N ASP A 67 -16.42 -16.15 15.23
CA ASP A 67 -17.67 -16.79 14.79
C ASP A 67 -17.91 -16.57 13.29
N ALA A 68 -17.65 -15.33 12.80
CA ALA A 68 -17.76 -15.01 11.38
C ALA A 68 -16.73 -15.77 10.52
N VAL A 69 -15.51 -15.97 11.01
CA VAL A 69 -14.51 -16.82 10.34
C VAL A 69 -14.99 -18.26 10.27
N ALA A 70 -15.46 -18.83 11.39
CA ALA A 70 -16.00 -20.20 11.43
C ALA A 70 -17.15 -20.39 10.45
N ASP A 71 -18.10 -19.45 10.43
CA ASP A 71 -19.25 -19.48 9.53
C ASP A 71 -18.84 -19.42 8.05
N LEU A 72 -17.87 -18.59 7.71
CA LEU A 72 -17.35 -18.46 6.34
C LEU A 72 -16.67 -19.76 5.88
N LEU A 73 -15.84 -20.35 6.73
CA LEU A 73 -15.15 -21.60 6.44
C LEU A 73 -16.14 -22.77 6.27
N ASN A 74 -17.12 -22.89 7.17
CA ASN A 74 -18.13 -23.94 7.12
C ASN A 74 -19.05 -23.84 5.90
N LYS A 75 -19.42 -22.62 5.49
CA LYS A 75 -20.33 -22.39 4.36
C LYS A 75 -19.62 -22.51 3.00
N PHE A 76 -18.42 -21.95 2.88
CA PHE A 76 -17.71 -21.93 1.62
C PHE A 76 -16.83 -23.16 1.40
N LYS A 77 -16.33 -23.78 2.47
CA LYS A 77 -15.42 -24.95 2.45
C LYS A 77 -14.24 -24.76 1.49
N PRO A 78 -13.39 -23.75 1.74
CA PRO A 78 -12.28 -23.42 0.83
C PRO A 78 -11.20 -24.52 0.85
N ASP A 79 -10.54 -24.75 -0.29
CA ASP A 79 -9.35 -25.59 -0.40
C ASP A 79 -8.11 -24.90 0.13
N LEU A 80 -8.13 -23.56 0.20
CA LEU A 80 -7.02 -22.72 0.67
C LEU A 80 -7.54 -21.36 1.14
N VAL A 81 -6.92 -20.81 2.20
CA VAL A 81 -7.23 -19.49 2.73
C VAL A 81 -6.09 -18.50 2.40
N VAL A 82 -6.42 -17.34 1.83
CA VAL A 82 -5.47 -16.24 1.60
C VAL A 82 -5.78 -15.09 2.55
N ASN A 83 -4.79 -14.67 3.32
CA ASN A 83 -4.90 -13.56 4.26
C ASN A 83 -4.07 -12.35 3.80
N THR A 84 -4.63 -11.17 4.03
CA THR A 84 -3.96 -9.88 3.84
C THR A 84 -3.99 -9.02 5.11
N TYR A 85 -4.28 -9.66 6.25
CA TYR A 85 -4.33 -9.02 7.56
C TYR A 85 -3.77 -9.96 8.63
N PRO A 86 -2.87 -9.51 9.52
CA PRO A 86 -2.05 -10.40 10.36
C PRO A 86 -2.82 -11.24 11.38
N LEU A 87 -4.04 -10.83 11.76
CA LEU A 87 -4.78 -11.53 12.82
C LEU A 87 -5.65 -12.69 12.31
N TYR A 88 -6.06 -12.69 11.05
CA TYR A 88 -6.96 -13.74 10.53
C TYR A 88 -6.33 -15.14 10.49
N PRO A 89 -5.04 -15.33 10.22
CA PRO A 89 -4.43 -16.66 10.29
C PRO A 89 -4.61 -17.35 11.64
N TYR A 90 -4.52 -16.60 12.75
CA TYR A 90 -4.72 -17.14 14.09
C TYR A 90 -6.17 -17.60 14.33
N MET A 91 -7.14 -16.86 13.78
CA MET A 91 -8.56 -17.23 13.89
C MET A 91 -8.87 -18.46 13.04
N VAL A 92 -8.32 -18.52 11.82
CA VAL A 92 -8.45 -19.68 10.92
C VAL A 92 -7.84 -20.92 11.57
N GLU A 93 -6.63 -20.84 12.11
CA GLU A 93 -5.94 -21.95 12.76
C GLU A 93 -6.73 -22.53 13.93
N ARG A 94 -7.37 -21.68 14.74
CA ARG A 94 -8.20 -22.15 15.86
C ARG A 94 -9.46 -22.91 15.45
N GLN A 95 -9.94 -22.72 14.21
CA GLN A 95 -11.08 -23.49 13.69
C GLN A 95 -10.68 -24.90 13.26
N PHE A 96 -9.41 -25.15 12.93
CA PHE A 96 -8.88 -26.42 12.47
C PHE A 96 -8.00 -27.07 13.54
N SER A 97 -8.59 -27.49 14.65
CA SER A 97 -7.88 -28.26 15.68
C SER A 97 -7.62 -29.72 15.29
N THR A 98 -8.27 -30.21 14.22
CA THR A 98 -8.17 -31.59 13.70
C THR A 98 -7.90 -31.58 12.19
N GLU A 99 -7.13 -32.57 11.72
CA GLU A 99 -6.85 -32.78 10.29
C GLU A 99 -8.14 -33.18 9.50
N PRO A 100 -8.26 -32.82 8.22
CA PRO A 100 -7.26 -32.13 7.40
C PRO A 100 -7.27 -30.60 7.56
N ARG A 101 -6.11 -30.03 7.83
CA ARG A 101 -5.89 -28.59 7.92
C ARG A 101 -5.89 -27.96 6.53
N ILE A 102 -6.58 -26.84 6.37
CA ILE A 102 -6.57 -26.06 5.13
C ILE A 102 -5.29 -25.22 5.06
N PRO A 103 -4.56 -25.20 3.93
CA PRO A 103 -3.39 -24.36 3.76
C PRO A 103 -3.71 -22.87 3.92
N ILE A 104 -2.85 -22.16 4.64
CA ILE A 104 -2.97 -20.73 4.89
C ILE A 104 -1.82 -20.00 4.20
N VAL A 105 -2.13 -19.13 3.25
CA VAL A 105 -1.18 -18.22 2.59
C VAL A 105 -1.39 -16.81 3.11
N THR A 106 -0.35 -16.21 3.68
CA THR A 106 -0.40 -14.81 4.12
C THR A 106 0.40 -13.92 3.18
N ILE A 107 -0.23 -12.88 2.69
CA ILE A 107 0.41 -11.84 1.88
C ILE A 107 0.78 -10.70 2.82
N ILE A 108 2.07 -10.51 3.05
CA ILE A 108 2.59 -9.42 3.85
C ILE A 108 2.57 -8.15 3.00
N THR A 109 1.83 -7.15 3.47
CA THR A 109 1.63 -5.87 2.75
C THR A 109 2.47 -4.72 3.30
N ASP A 110 3.24 -4.99 4.35
CA ASP A 110 4.22 -4.07 4.93
C ASP A 110 5.61 -4.36 4.35
N SER A 111 6.51 -3.39 4.34
CA SER A 111 7.87 -3.52 3.81
C SER A 111 8.89 -3.31 4.92
N ILE A 112 9.98 -4.08 4.90
CA ILE A 112 11.17 -4.01 5.77
C ILE A 112 10.84 -4.07 7.27
N GLU A 113 10.23 -3.05 7.85
CA GLU A 113 9.80 -3.03 9.25
C GLU A 113 8.42 -3.68 9.40
N ILE A 114 8.40 -4.95 9.77
CA ILE A 114 7.19 -5.76 9.82
C ILE A 114 6.85 -6.13 11.26
N ASN A 115 5.61 -5.86 11.67
CA ASN A 115 5.13 -6.18 13.01
C ASN A 115 5.15 -7.70 13.27
N ALA A 116 5.44 -8.10 14.51
CA ALA A 116 5.51 -9.49 14.93
C ALA A 116 4.21 -10.27 14.74
N ALA A 117 3.06 -9.62 14.68
CA ALA A 117 1.79 -10.25 14.36
C ALA A 117 1.79 -10.97 13.00
N TRP A 118 2.56 -10.45 12.02
CA TRP A 118 2.75 -11.12 10.73
C TRP A 118 3.66 -12.34 10.84
N THR A 119 4.83 -12.19 11.50
CA THR A 119 5.86 -13.23 11.50
C THR A 119 5.54 -14.42 12.38
N ARG A 120 4.72 -14.21 13.43
CA ARG A 120 4.26 -15.27 14.34
C ARG A 120 2.95 -15.92 13.87
N SER A 121 2.38 -15.45 12.77
CA SER A 121 1.12 -16.01 12.28
C SER A 121 1.30 -17.47 11.86
N PRO A 122 0.31 -18.34 12.13
CA PRO A 122 0.38 -19.77 11.85
C PRO A 122 0.14 -20.09 10.36
N SER A 123 0.81 -19.33 9.48
CA SER A 123 0.69 -19.49 8.04
C SER A 123 1.68 -20.53 7.51
N ASP A 124 1.26 -21.25 6.47
CA ASP A 124 2.11 -22.23 5.79
C ASP A 124 3.08 -21.53 4.83
N TYR A 125 2.61 -20.47 4.18
CA TYR A 125 3.38 -19.70 3.22
C TYR A 125 3.18 -18.20 3.40
N PHE A 126 4.24 -17.44 3.14
CA PHE A 126 4.23 -15.98 3.15
C PHE A 126 4.64 -15.46 1.78
N LEU A 127 3.78 -14.65 1.17
CA LEU A 127 4.10 -13.89 -0.03
C LEU A 127 4.58 -12.51 0.39
N ILE A 128 5.75 -12.13 -0.07
CA ILE A 128 6.45 -10.93 0.35
C ILE A 128 6.84 -10.05 -0.84
N THR A 129 7.14 -8.78 -0.56
CA THR A 129 7.28 -7.75 -1.59
C THR A 129 8.60 -7.80 -2.32
N ASP A 130 9.72 -8.01 -1.60
CA ASP A 130 11.08 -7.85 -2.12
C ASP A 130 12.13 -8.53 -1.24
N ASP A 131 13.39 -8.52 -1.69
CA ASP A 131 14.51 -9.14 -0.97
C ASP A 131 14.87 -8.43 0.34
N HIS A 132 14.76 -7.10 0.41
CA HIS A 132 15.03 -6.34 1.65
C HIS A 132 14.01 -6.66 2.73
N THR A 133 12.74 -6.80 2.33
CA THR A 133 11.67 -7.27 3.22
C THR A 133 11.95 -8.70 3.70
N ARG A 134 12.45 -9.59 2.82
CA ARG A 134 12.84 -10.96 3.21
C ARG A 134 13.95 -10.95 4.26
N GLU A 135 14.99 -10.12 4.07
CA GLU A 135 16.08 -9.99 5.03
C GLU A 135 15.57 -9.54 6.41
N GLY A 136 14.71 -8.52 6.44
CA GLY A 136 14.06 -8.05 7.67
C GLY A 136 13.21 -9.13 8.36
N LEU A 137 12.54 -9.99 7.60
CA LEU A 137 11.74 -11.09 8.14
C LEU A 137 12.61 -12.23 8.70
N ILE A 138 13.75 -12.53 8.06
CA ILE A 138 14.73 -13.52 8.57
C ILE A 138 15.25 -13.08 9.95
N THR A 139 15.56 -11.80 10.14
CA THR A 139 16.02 -11.28 11.45
C THR A 139 14.95 -11.40 12.53
N ARG A 140 13.67 -11.54 12.15
CA ARG A 140 12.53 -11.79 13.03
C ARG A 140 12.17 -13.29 13.13
N ASN A 141 13.07 -14.18 12.74
CA ASN A 141 12.95 -15.64 12.81
C ASN A 141 11.84 -16.25 11.94
N LEU A 142 11.42 -15.58 10.85
CA LEU A 142 10.52 -16.21 9.88
C LEU A 142 11.35 -17.15 8.99
N PRO A 143 11.01 -18.47 8.89
CA PRO A 143 11.76 -19.43 8.11
C PRO A 143 11.77 -19.07 6.61
N LYS A 144 12.97 -19.09 6.01
CA LYS A 144 13.17 -18.69 4.60
C LYS A 144 12.35 -19.56 3.63
N GLU A 145 12.22 -20.85 3.93
CA GLU A 145 11.48 -21.82 3.13
C GLU A 145 9.97 -21.56 3.06
N LYS A 146 9.42 -20.81 4.02
CA LYS A 146 8.03 -20.38 3.99
C LYS A 146 7.81 -19.10 3.18
N MET A 147 8.85 -18.37 2.82
CA MET A 147 8.79 -17.08 2.15
C MET A 147 8.92 -17.19 0.64
N ASN A 148 8.06 -16.53 -0.11
CA ASN A 148 8.13 -16.42 -1.57
C ASN A 148 8.01 -14.96 -1.99
N ILE A 149 8.98 -14.47 -2.76
CA ILE A 149 8.96 -13.11 -3.29
C ILE A 149 8.10 -13.08 -4.55
N THR A 150 6.86 -12.61 -4.41
CA THR A 150 5.96 -12.39 -5.54
C THR A 150 5.79 -10.90 -5.88
N GLY A 151 6.25 -10.02 -5.01
CA GLY A 151 5.95 -8.60 -5.07
C GLY A 151 4.62 -8.25 -4.38
N PHE A 152 4.37 -6.96 -4.19
CA PHE A 152 3.09 -6.47 -3.71
C PHE A 152 2.03 -6.67 -4.79
N PRO A 153 0.86 -7.28 -4.52
CA PRO A 153 -0.13 -7.60 -5.54
C PRO A 153 -0.90 -6.36 -6.01
N VAL A 154 -0.24 -5.52 -6.79
CA VAL A 154 -0.81 -4.34 -7.44
C VAL A 154 -1.86 -4.73 -8.49
N SER A 155 -2.59 -3.74 -9.02
CA SER A 155 -3.55 -3.99 -10.10
C SER A 155 -2.87 -4.62 -11.32
N PRO A 156 -3.43 -5.69 -11.93
CA PRO A 156 -2.87 -6.31 -13.14
C PRO A 156 -2.84 -5.35 -14.35
N ARG A 157 -3.52 -4.21 -14.27
CA ARG A 157 -3.48 -3.17 -15.29
C ARG A 157 -2.08 -2.59 -15.46
N PHE A 158 -1.25 -2.55 -14.42
CA PHE A 158 0.14 -2.09 -14.49
C PHE A 158 1.01 -2.91 -15.46
N GLU A 159 0.67 -4.17 -15.72
CA GLU A 159 1.37 -4.99 -16.70
C GLU A 159 1.23 -4.48 -18.14
N ARG A 160 0.05 -3.93 -18.46
CA ARG A 160 -0.36 -3.55 -19.82
C ARG A 160 -0.19 -2.06 -20.11
N LEU A 161 -0.03 -1.24 -19.08
CA LEU A 161 0.09 0.20 -19.24
C LEU A 161 1.52 0.57 -19.65
N GLU A 162 1.61 1.41 -20.67
CA GLU A 162 2.83 2.10 -21.01
C GLU A 162 3.22 3.06 -19.88
N LYS A 163 4.50 3.12 -19.55
CA LYS A 163 5.05 3.99 -18.51
C LYS A 163 5.77 5.14 -19.18
N VAL A 164 5.78 6.29 -18.52
CA VAL A 164 6.62 7.42 -18.94
C VAL A 164 8.07 6.94 -19.07
N SER A 165 8.68 7.13 -20.24
CA SER A 165 10.06 6.78 -20.49
C SER A 165 11.03 7.82 -19.90
N PRO A 166 12.25 7.43 -19.51
CA PRO A 166 13.32 8.41 -19.21
C PRO A 166 13.61 9.38 -20.35
N ASP A 167 13.34 8.98 -21.59
CA ASP A 167 13.60 9.77 -22.80
C ASP A 167 12.41 10.65 -23.23
N ASP A 168 11.24 10.52 -22.54
CA ASP A 168 10.06 11.31 -22.87
C ASP A 168 10.27 12.80 -22.55
N PRO A 169 9.61 13.71 -23.30
CA PRO A 169 9.64 15.12 -23.02
C PRO A 169 9.11 15.45 -21.63
N LEU A 170 9.86 16.26 -20.88
CA LEU A 170 9.52 16.70 -19.52
C LEU A 170 8.78 18.04 -19.47
N ASN A 171 8.38 18.58 -20.59
CA ASN A 171 7.62 19.84 -20.67
C ASN A 171 6.23 19.59 -21.26
N PRO A 172 5.16 19.73 -20.43
CA PRO A 172 5.20 20.05 -18.98
C PRO A 172 5.56 18.83 -18.12
N PHE A 173 6.29 19.05 -17.03
CA PHE A 173 6.52 18.04 -16.03
C PHE A 173 5.22 17.77 -15.25
N ARG A 174 4.72 16.56 -15.30
CA ARG A 174 3.40 16.16 -14.77
C ARG A 174 3.54 15.53 -13.40
N ILE A 175 2.93 16.15 -12.40
CA ILE A 175 2.94 15.70 -11.00
C ILE A 175 1.57 15.16 -10.62
N LEU A 176 1.50 13.97 -10.06
CA LEU A 176 0.31 13.39 -9.45
C LEU A 176 0.32 13.64 -7.94
N PHE A 177 -0.75 14.16 -7.37
CA PHE A 177 -0.83 14.41 -5.94
C PHE A 177 -2.03 13.74 -5.30
N PHE A 178 -1.76 12.90 -4.29
CA PHE A 178 -2.75 12.30 -3.40
C PHE A 178 -2.71 12.99 -2.04
N PRO A 179 -3.50 14.05 -1.82
CA PRO A 179 -3.53 14.75 -0.55
C PRO A 179 -4.16 13.87 0.54
N THR A 180 -3.61 13.92 1.74
CA THR A 180 -4.33 13.42 2.92
C THR A 180 -5.47 14.36 3.24
N ALA A 181 -6.67 13.84 3.48
CA ALA A 181 -7.92 14.62 3.59
C ALA A 181 -7.88 15.72 4.67
N ARG A 182 -6.95 15.66 5.60
CA ARG A 182 -6.81 16.56 6.75
C ARG A 182 -5.50 17.34 6.78
N SER A 183 -4.67 17.27 5.73
CA SER A 183 -3.44 18.06 5.68
C SER A 183 -3.79 19.56 5.58
N PRO A 184 -3.41 20.38 6.58
CA PRO A 184 -3.62 21.82 6.51
C PRO A 184 -2.77 22.47 5.41
N HIS A 185 -1.75 21.77 4.91
CA HIS A 185 -0.74 22.29 3.98
C HIS A 185 -0.98 21.93 2.51
N VAL A 186 -2.15 21.35 2.15
CA VAL A 186 -2.44 20.92 0.76
C VAL A 186 -2.20 22.04 -0.26
N THR A 187 -2.66 23.26 0.03
CA THR A 187 -2.47 24.41 -0.86
C THR A 187 -1.01 24.81 -0.99
N ASN A 188 -0.22 24.72 0.09
CA ASN A 188 1.20 25.04 0.08
C ASN A 188 2.01 24.00 -0.70
N ILE A 189 1.64 22.73 -0.60
CA ILE A 189 2.22 21.63 -1.38
C ILE A 189 1.94 21.85 -2.88
N ILE A 190 0.71 22.19 -3.26
CA ILE A 190 0.35 22.48 -4.65
C ILE A 190 1.15 23.65 -5.18
N LYS A 191 1.23 24.75 -4.43
CA LYS A 191 2.04 25.92 -4.82
C LYS A 191 3.52 25.57 -4.95
N ALA A 192 4.06 24.74 -4.07
CA ALA A 192 5.44 24.27 -4.15
C ALA A 192 5.68 23.40 -5.40
N ALA A 193 4.74 22.50 -5.72
CA ALA A 193 4.78 21.65 -6.90
C ALA A 193 4.68 22.45 -8.22
N LEU A 194 4.07 23.62 -8.20
CA LEU A 194 3.91 24.52 -9.35
C LEU A 194 5.03 25.56 -9.46
N SER A 195 6.12 25.43 -8.68
CA SER A 195 7.25 26.40 -8.67
C SER A 195 8.00 26.50 -10.01
N HIS A 196 7.91 25.49 -10.84
CA HIS A 196 8.36 25.45 -12.23
C HIS A 196 7.13 25.43 -13.17
N GLU A 197 7.33 25.33 -14.46
CA GLU A 197 6.26 25.17 -15.48
C GLU A 197 5.53 23.80 -15.40
N ASN A 198 5.41 23.27 -14.18
CA ASN A 198 4.86 21.96 -13.92
C ASN A 198 3.33 21.96 -14.00
N HIS A 199 2.76 20.82 -14.35
CA HIS A 199 1.34 20.55 -14.25
C HIS A 199 1.07 19.59 -13.08
N ILE A 200 -0.04 19.78 -12.36
CA ILE A 200 -0.40 18.94 -11.23
C ILE A 200 -1.81 18.38 -11.39
N THR A 201 -1.93 17.06 -11.23
CA THR A 201 -3.21 16.36 -11.09
C THR A 201 -3.46 16.04 -9.62
N VAL A 202 -4.48 16.64 -9.02
CA VAL A 202 -4.85 16.43 -7.62
C VAL A 202 -6.02 15.45 -7.52
N VAL A 203 -5.81 14.31 -6.88
CA VAL A 203 -6.84 13.26 -6.69
C VAL A 203 -7.40 13.34 -5.28
N LEU A 204 -8.61 13.88 -5.12
CA LEU A 204 -9.19 14.26 -3.83
C LEU A 204 -9.83 13.10 -3.05
N GLY A 205 -10.01 11.91 -3.66
CA GLY A 205 -10.66 10.78 -3.02
C GLY A 205 -12.17 10.97 -2.80
N ARG A 206 -12.72 10.35 -1.76
CA ARG A 206 -14.19 10.37 -1.48
C ARG A 206 -14.64 11.57 -0.65
N ASN A 207 -13.79 12.14 0.21
CA ASN A 207 -14.15 13.27 1.11
C ASN A 207 -13.80 14.63 0.49
N VAL A 208 -14.51 15.01 -0.56
CA VAL A 208 -14.09 15.98 -1.56
C VAL A 208 -14.38 17.44 -1.21
N ARG A 209 -15.53 17.74 -0.57
CA ARG A 209 -16.07 19.11 -0.57
C ARG A 209 -15.13 20.20 -0.02
N ARG A 210 -14.47 19.96 1.10
CA ARG A 210 -13.60 20.97 1.73
C ARG A 210 -12.29 21.19 0.96
N LEU A 211 -11.67 20.09 0.50
CA LEU A 211 -10.43 20.15 -0.29
C LEU A 211 -10.71 20.71 -1.68
N TYR A 212 -11.82 20.32 -2.30
CA TYR A 212 -12.19 20.79 -3.63
C TYR A 212 -12.22 22.32 -3.70
N ARG A 213 -12.92 23.02 -2.77
CA ARG A 213 -12.98 24.49 -2.77
C ARG A 213 -11.60 25.13 -2.67
N LYS A 214 -10.71 24.58 -1.82
CA LYS A 214 -9.35 25.10 -1.66
C LYS A 214 -8.49 24.90 -2.93
N VAL A 215 -8.63 23.76 -3.60
CA VAL A 215 -7.88 23.48 -4.83
C VAL A 215 -8.47 24.23 -6.00
N GLN A 216 -9.80 24.41 -6.05
CA GLN A 216 -10.48 25.17 -7.09
C GLN A 216 -10.05 26.65 -7.09
N SER A 217 -9.95 27.30 -5.93
CA SER A 217 -9.46 28.67 -5.86
C SER A 217 -8.00 28.82 -6.33
N LEU A 218 -7.17 27.79 -6.12
CA LEU A 218 -5.82 27.79 -6.69
C LEU A 218 -5.80 27.61 -8.21
N LYS A 219 -6.75 26.86 -8.76
CA LYS A 219 -6.87 26.64 -10.20
C LYS A 219 -7.08 27.95 -10.96
N GLU A 220 -7.78 28.90 -10.36
CA GLU A 220 -7.97 30.25 -10.91
C GLU A 220 -6.66 31.03 -10.96
N SER A 221 -5.78 30.83 -9.97
CA SER A 221 -4.47 31.48 -9.93
C SER A 221 -3.41 30.82 -10.84
N PHE A 222 -3.66 29.57 -11.27
CA PHE A 222 -2.75 28.79 -12.12
C PHE A 222 -3.53 28.15 -13.29
N PRO A 223 -4.02 28.96 -14.26
CA PRO A 223 -4.87 28.47 -15.34
C PRO A 223 -4.12 27.44 -16.19
N GLY A 224 -4.83 26.35 -16.55
CA GLY A 224 -4.28 25.28 -17.37
C GLY A 224 -3.31 24.31 -16.65
N ARG A 225 -2.85 24.64 -15.44
CA ARG A 225 -1.77 23.87 -14.77
C ARG A 225 -2.27 22.94 -13.65
N ILE A 226 -3.52 23.10 -13.16
CA ILE A 226 -4.11 22.28 -12.09
C ILE A 226 -5.29 21.50 -12.62
N TYR A 227 -5.22 20.17 -12.51
CA TYR A 227 -6.29 19.24 -12.85
C TYR A 227 -6.84 18.59 -11.57
N ILE A 228 -8.15 18.64 -11.37
CA ILE A 228 -8.80 18.10 -10.17
C ILE A 228 -9.58 16.85 -10.55
N LYS A 229 -9.31 15.76 -9.84
CA LYS A 229 -10.07 14.50 -9.96
C LYS A 229 -10.66 14.15 -8.59
N GLY A 230 -11.89 13.65 -8.59
CA GLY A 230 -12.52 13.02 -7.43
C GLY A 230 -11.95 11.62 -7.18
N TRP A 231 -12.75 10.77 -6.52
CA TRP A 231 -12.42 9.37 -6.39
C TRP A 231 -12.36 8.69 -7.77
N THR A 232 -11.35 7.88 -8.00
CA THR A 232 -11.13 7.23 -9.30
C THR A 232 -10.60 5.81 -9.13
N ARG A 233 -10.96 4.92 -10.06
CA ARG A 233 -10.34 3.60 -10.24
C ARG A 233 -9.18 3.62 -11.23
N LYS A 234 -8.88 4.79 -11.82
CA LYS A 234 -7.82 4.98 -12.84
C LYS A 234 -6.47 5.36 -12.21
N VAL A 235 -6.19 4.90 -10.98
CA VAL A 235 -4.89 5.13 -10.31
C VAL A 235 -3.73 4.54 -11.11
N PRO A 236 -3.82 3.32 -11.65
CA PRO A 236 -2.75 2.77 -12.49
C PRO A 236 -2.40 3.66 -13.68
N GLU A 237 -3.40 4.14 -14.42
CA GLU A 237 -3.18 5.01 -15.60
C GLU A 237 -2.59 6.36 -15.19
N LEU A 238 -3.05 6.90 -14.07
CA LEU A 238 -2.52 8.17 -13.56
C LEU A 238 -1.06 8.03 -13.18
N LEU A 239 -0.69 7.01 -12.40
CA LEU A 239 0.70 6.77 -12.02
C LEU A 239 1.59 6.51 -13.22
N SER A 240 1.12 5.71 -14.20
CA SER A 240 1.88 5.37 -15.40
C SER A 240 2.08 6.55 -16.36
N SER A 241 1.22 7.58 -16.29
CA SER A 241 1.27 8.76 -17.19
C SER A 241 1.89 10.02 -16.57
N HIS A 242 2.26 9.99 -15.28
CA HIS A 242 2.86 11.13 -14.59
C HIS A 242 4.36 10.89 -14.32
N HIS A 243 5.11 11.97 -14.22
CA HIS A 243 6.57 11.93 -14.01
C HIS A 243 6.94 11.77 -12.53
N LEU A 244 6.10 12.25 -11.64
CA LEU A 244 6.32 12.24 -10.20
C LEU A 244 5.00 12.06 -9.47
N VAL A 245 5.00 11.29 -8.38
CA VAL A 245 3.86 11.24 -7.46
C VAL A 245 4.23 11.85 -6.11
N ILE A 246 3.32 12.67 -5.56
CA ILE A 246 3.38 13.17 -4.19
C ILE A 246 2.26 12.49 -3.41
N GLY A 247 2.61 11.74 -2.37
CA GLY A 247 1.63 10.95 -1.63
C GLY A 247 2.02 10.68 -0.19
N LYS A 248 1.21 9.87 0.49
CA LYS A 248 1.49 9.29 1.80
C LYS A 248 2.32 8.01 1.60
N ALA A 249 3.17 7.66 2.58
CA ALA A 249 3.97 6.42 2.55
C ALA A 249 3.16 5.13 2.78
N GLY A 250 1.89 5.08 2.37
CA GLY A 250 1.09 3.85 2.49
C GLY A 250 1.56 2.75 1.54
N GLY A 251 1.63 1.49 2.02
CA GLY A 251 2.18 0.36 1.26
C GLY A 251 1.60 0.25 -0.15
N ALA A 252 0.28 0.31 -0.33
CA ALA A 252 -0.33 0.26 -1.66
C ALA A 252 0.16 1.39 -2.58
N THR A 253 0.21 2.64 -2.10
CA THR A 253 0.63 3.78 -2.93
C THR A 253 2.11 3.68 -3.33
N VAL A 254 2.98 3.26 -2.40
CA VAL A 254 4.41 3.08 -2.66
C VAL A 254 4.63 1.99 -3.70
N HIS A 255 4.03 0.82 -3.52
CA HIS A 255 4.20 -0.29 -4.45
C HIS A 255 3.53 -0.06 -5.82
N GLU A 256 2.41 0.68 -5.86
CA GLU A 256 1.80 1.13 -7.12
C GLU A 256 2.70 2.14 -7.85
N ALA A 257 3.37 3.05 -7.13
CA ALA A 257 4.35 3.97 -7.70
C ALA A 257 5.56 3.23 -8.27
N ILE A 258 6.09 2.23 -7.54
CA ILE A 258 7.18 1.36 -8.01
C ILE A 258 6.75 0.59 -9.26
N ALA A 259 5.56 -0.03 -9.27
CA ALA A 259 5.04 -0.78 -10.42
C ALA A 259 4.80 0.09 -11.67
N ALA A 260 4.40 1.36 -11.44
CA ALA A 260 4.26 2.36 -12.50
C ALA A 260 5.59 2.98 -12.93
N GLN A 261 6.69 2.65 -12.23
CA GLN A 261 7.99 3.30 -12.41
C GLN A 261 7.90 4.83 -12.24
N CYS A 262 7.08 5.32 -11.30
CA CYS A 262 6.85 6.73 -11.02
C CYS A 262 7.60 7.12 -9.73
N PRO A 263 8.65 7.94 -9.79
CA PRO A 263 9.34 8.45 -8.61
C PRO A 263 8.38 9.08 -7.60
N MET A 264 8.69 8.98 -6.30
CA MET A 264 7.75 9.38 -5.26
C MET A 264 8.35 10.36 -4.26
N LEU A 265 7.63 11.45 -3.98
CA LEU A 265 7.86 12.28 -2.81
C LEU A 265 6.80 12.00 -1.75
N VAL A 266 7.24 11.71 -0.55
CA VAL A 266 6.36 11.41 0.57
C VAL A 266 6.15 12.67 1.39
N HIS A 267 4.90 13.19 1.39
CA HIS A 267 4.57 14.40 2.15
C HIS A 267 4.04 14.13 3.55
N HIS A 268 3.70 12.87 3.85
CA HIS A 268 3.14 12.47 5.15
C HIS A 268 3.43 11.00 5.42
N ILE A 269 3.71 10.67 6.68
CA ILE A 269 3.98 9.32 7.17
C ILE A 269 3.13 9.06 8.42
N VAL A 270 2.65 7.83 8.57
CA VAL A 270 2.10 7.33 9.83
C VAL A 270 3.22 6.61 10.59
N PRO A 271 3.74 7.20 11.69
CA PRO A 271 4.87 6.63 12.40
C PRO A 271 4.57 5.23 12.93
N GLY A 272 5.58 4.36 12.93
CA GLY A 272 5.52 2.96 13.38
C GLY A 272 5.00 2.00 12.32
N GLN A 273 4.15 2.43 11.38
CA GLN A 273 3.54 1.55 10.37
C GLN A 273 4.10 1.78 8.95
N GLU A 274 4.48 3.03 8.63
CA GLU A 274 4.87 3.40 7.26
C GLU A 274 6.37 3.68 7.13
N GLU A 275 7.15 3.52 8.22
CA GLU A 275 8.59 3.79 8.23
C GLU A 275 9.34 2.85 7.28
N GLY A 276 9.01 1.57 7.26
CA GLY A 276 9.61 0.61 6.34
C GLY A 276 9.34 0.90 4.86
N ASN A 277 8.24 1.56 4.52
CA ASN A 277 7.97 1.97 3.14
C ASN A 277 8.85 3.16 2.71
N ILE A 278 9.21 4.06 3.65
CA ILE A 278 10.17 5.12 3.38
C ILE A 278 11.56 4.52 3.20
N GLU A 279 11.96 3.62 4.09
CA GLU A 279 13.24 2.92 4.00
C GLU A 279 13.37 2.16 2.67
N LEU A 280 12.29 1.55 2.17
CA LEU A 280 12.28 0.89 0.88
C LEU A 280 12.55 1.87 -0.27
N LEU A 281 11.89 3.03 -0.28
CA LEU A 281 12.12 4.07 -1.28
C LEU A 281 13.55 4.61 -1.23
N ASP A 282 14.12 4.76 -0.04
CA ASP A 282 15.49 5.19 0.18
C ASP A 282 16.50 4.15 -0.31
N ARG A 283 16.34 2.88 0.06
CA ARG A 283 17.19 1.77 -0.42
C ARG A 283 17.17 1.62 -1.93
N PHE A 284 16.02 1.81 -2.55
CA PHE A 284 15.90 1.82 -4.01
C PHE A 284 16.38 3.14 -4.62
N GLN A 285 16.57 4.18 -3.81
CA GLN A 285 16.88 5.55 -4.25
C GLN A 285 15.89 6.07 -5.30
N THR A 286 14.60 5.87 -5.06
CA THR A 286 13.51 6.15 -5.99
C THR A 286 12.46 7.11 -5.44
N GLY A 287 12.70 7.63 -4.25
CA GLY A 287 11.83 8.58 -3.59
C GLY A 287 12.47 9.15 -2.34
N SER A 288 11.82 10.12 -1.73
CA SER A 288 12.29 10.76 -0.51
C SER A 288 11.17 11.35 0.33
N LEU A 289 11.46 11.59 1.61
CA LEU A 289 10.56 12.28 2.52
C LEU A 289 10.66 13.80 2.31
N ALA A 290 9.53 14.44 1.99
CA ALA A 290 9.41 15.88 1.76
C ALA A 290 8.14 16.42 2.42
N THR A 291 8.20 16.69 3.73
CA THR A 291 7.02 17.01 4.57
C THR A 291 6.63 18.49 4.58
N SER A 292 7.41 19.36 3.97
CA SER A 292 7.14 20.79 3.91
C SER A 292 7.10 21.30 2.46
N ALA A 293 6.45 22.45 2.23
CA ALA A 293 6.44 23.11 0.94
C ALA A 293 7.87 23.46 0.45
N LYS A 294 8.76 23.80 1.39
CA LYS A 294 10.17 24.08 1.10
C LYS A 294 10.87 22.84 0.56
N THR A 295 10.82 21.74 1.30
CA THR A 295 11.47 20.47 0.92
C THR A 295 10.90 19.88 -0.36
N ILE A 296 9.57 20.00 -0.60
CA ILE A 296 8.95 19.57 -1.86
C ILE A 296 9.49 20.37 -3.04
N ARG A 297 9.59 21.72 -2.90
CA ARG A 297 10.14 22.57 -3.96
C ARG A 297 11.59 22.22 -4.25
N GLU A 298 12.43 22.09 -3.22
CA GLU A 298 13.84 21.73 -3.35
C GLU A 298 14.00 20.35 -4.01
N SER A 299 13.22 19.36 -3.60
CA SER A 299 13.24 18.02 -4.21
C SER A 299 12.87 18.06 -5.69
N ILE A 300 11.83 18.81 -6.07
CA ILE A 300 11.43 18.94 -7.47
C ILE A 300 12.52 19.68 -8.27
N SER A 301 13.10 20.75 -7.73
CA SER A 301 14.19 21.47 -8.38
C SER A 301 15.40 20.57 -8.62
N ASN A 302 15.78 19.74 -7.63
CA ASN A 302 16.86 18.77 -7.76
C ASN A 302 16.56 17.69 -8.80
N LEU A 303 15.30 17.20 -8.87
CA LEU A 303 14.90 16.23 -9.87
C LEU A 303 14.97 16.75 -11.29
N LEU A 304 14.77 18.08 -11.48
CA LEU A 304 14.75 18.73 -12.79
C LEU A 304 16.10 19.37 -13.16
N ALA A 305 17.06 19.43 -12.23
CA ALA A 305 18.40 19.94 -12.51
C ALA A 305 19.15 19.05 -13.51
N ASP A 306 20.12 19.63 -14.20
CA ASP A 306 21.03 18.94 -15.10
C ASP A 306 20.30 18.06 -16.15
N ASP A 307 19.35 18.63 -16.85
CA ASP A 307 18.46 17.93 -17.81
C ASP A 307 17.72 16.75 -17.16
N ALA A 308 17.28 16.93 -15.91
CA ALA A 308 16.58 15.93 -15.10
C ALA A 308 17.36 14.63 -14.89
N ALA A 309 18.68 14.71 -14.79
CA ALA A 309 19.55 13.54 -14.61
C ALA A 309 19.15 12.67 -13.42
N LEU A 310 18.84 13.28 -12.26
CA LEU A 310 18.39 12.53 -11.08
C LEU A 310 17.05 11.82 -11.32
N TRP A 311 16.10 12.49 -11.97
CA TRP A 311 14.81 11.87 -12.29
C TRP A 311 14.98 10.68 -13.25
N ARG A 312 15.81 10.80 -14.28
CA ARG A 312 16.10 9.72 -15.24
C ARG A 312 16.75 8.52 -14.54
N GLU A 313 17.68 8.78 -13.63
CA GLU A 313 18.31 7.73 -12.82
C GLU A 313 17.32 7.03 -11.91
N GLN A 314 16.42 7.77 -11.22
CA GLN A 314 15.35 7.17 -10.42
C GLN A 314 14.41 6.30 -11.26
N LYS A 315 14.07 6.74 -12.46
CA LYS A 315 13.27 5.93 -13.42
C LYS A 315 13.95 4.61 -13.76
N LYS A 316 15.25 4.66 -14.05
CA LYS A 316 16.06 3.47 -14.37
C LYS A 316 16.10 2.51 -13.19
N ARG A 317 16.29 2.99 -11.97
CA ARG A 317 16.25 2.17 -10.75
C ARG A 317 14.87 1.55 -10.53
N LEU A 318 13.81 2.33 -10.69
CA LEU A 318 12.44 1.82 -10.59
C LEU A 318 12.17 0.68 -11.58
N SER A 319 12.70 0.77 -12.81
CA SER A 319 12.52 -0.31 -13.80
C SER A 319 13.14 -1.64 -13.37
N GLN A 320 14.20 -1.61 -12.54
CA GLN A 320 14.87 -2.79 -12.00
C GLN A 320 14.07 -3.44 -10.85
N HIS A 321 13.33 -2.63 -10.08
CA HIS A 321 12.58 -3.08 -8.91
C HIS A 321 11.08 -3.29 -9.19
N ALA A 322 10.58 -2.77 -10.31
CA ALA A 322 9.16 -2.87 -10.66
C ALA A 322 8.72 -4.32 -10.87
N ARG A 323 7.63 -4.69 -10.20
CA ARG A 323 6.97 -6.00 -10.36
C ARG A 323 5.49 -5.80 -10.74
N PRO A 324 5.19 -5.36 -11.97
CA PRO A 324 3.83 -5.11 -12.39
C PRO A 324 2.97 -6.39 -12.45
N SER A 325 3.61 -7.56 -12.60
CA SER A 325 2.98 -8.90 -12.63
C SER A 325 2.72 -9.49 -11.23
N ALA A 326 3.07 -8.81 -10.14
CA ALA A 326 3.03 -9.34 -8.78
C ALA A 326 1.69 -10.03 -8.41
N ALA A 327 0.55 -9.47 -8.86
CA ALA A 327 -0.75 -10.11 -8.61
C ALA A 327 -0.90 -11.45 -9.34
N ARG A 328 -0.32 -11.59 -10.54
CA ARG A 328 -0.32 -12.84 -11.32
C ARG A 328 0.63 -13.85 -10.71
N ASP A 329 1.82 -13.43 -10.29
CA ASP A 329 2.82 -14.28 -9.66
C ASP A 329 2.31 -14.84 -8.33
N ALA A 330 1.67 -13.99 -7.51
CA ALA A 330 0.99 -14.40 -6.31
C ALA A 330 -0.16 -15.39 -6.59
N ALA A 331 -0.99 -15.14 -7.62
CA ALA A 331 -2.07 -16.03 -8.01
C ALA A 331 -1.55 -17.40 -8.46
N ASN A 332 -0.50 -17.45 -9.27
CA ASN A 332 0.13 -18.69 -9.72
C ASN A 332 0.68 -19.50 -8.53
N PHE A 333 1.36 -18.83 -7.59
CA PHE A 333 1.84 -19.47 -6.38
C PHE A 333 0.69 -20.06 -5.56
N ILE A 334 -0.36 -19.28 -5.27
CA ILE A 334 -1.53 -19.72 -4.50
C ILE A 334 -2.16 -20.95 -5.13
N LEU A 335 -2.42 -20.91 -6.43
CA LEU A 335 -3.03 -22.04 -7.16
C LEU A 335 -2.15 -23.29 -7.16
N SER A 336 -0.82 -23.14 -7.10
CA SER A 336 0.10 -24.28 -6.99
C SER A 336 0.04 -24.99 -5.62
N LYS A 337 -0.59 -24.37 -4.62
CA LYS A 337 -0.74 -24.94 -3.26
C LYS A 337 -2.10 -25.55 -3.02
N VAL A 338 -3.04 -25.38 -3.93
CA VAL A 338 -4.32 -26.11 -3.92
C VAL A 338 -4.05 -27.52 -4.39
N LYS A 339 -4.44 -28.51 -3.56
CA LYS A 339 -4.32 -29.92 -3.98
C LYS A 339 -5.31 -30.17 -5.11
N PRO A 340 -4.91 -30.90 -6.18
CA PRO A 340 -5.89 -31.36 -7.16
C PRO A 340 -6.93 -32.23 -6.45
N SER A 341 -8.20 -31.92 -6.65
CA SER A 341 -9.33 -32.72 -6.18
C SER A 341 -9.40 -34.08 -6.86
#